data_ee3a422364e5a1d5314192f803670503
#
_entry.id   ee3a422364e5a1d5314192f803670503
#
_cell.length_a   1.000
_cell.length_b   1.000
_cell.length_c   1.000
_cell.angle_alpha   90.00
_cell.angle_beta   90.00
_cell.angle_gamma   90.00
#
_symmetry.space_group_name_H-M   'P 1'
#
loop_
_entity.id
_entity.type
_entity.pdbx_description
1 polymer ?
#
loop_
_entity_poly.entity_id
_entity_poly.type
_entity_poly.pdbx_seq_one_letter_code
_entity_poly.pdbx_strand_id
1 'polypeptide(L)'
;MKKKKALLIIFALLLVLTLAVAVYASDYYRAEDAAIAAVTGSHSVGVVRTDDVTVFTPENPVAGMIFYPGGKVEHTAYAPLMLALAREDILCVLVRMPLNLAVLDMDAAEGIREWFPDVENWYIGGHSLGGSMAASWAAENAGQLEGLVLLAAYSTADLTETGLDVLSVYGDRDRVMNPQKYAKYLANLPESHRELVISGGNHALFGNYGPQEGDGEATITGREQTAITVRAILDLINS
;
A
#
# COMPACT_ATOMS: atom_id res chain seq x y z
N MET A 1 -49.29 -7.62 16.60
CA MET A 1 -49.15 -6.76 15.38
C MET A 1 -47.94 -5.80 15.46
N LYS A 2 -47.75 -5.02 16.55
CA LYS A 2 -46.65 -4.03 16.67
C LYS A 2 -45.26 -4.69 16.57
N LYS A 3 -45.01 -5.85 17.24
CA LYS A 3 -43.72 -6.59 17.18
C LYS A 3 -43.37 -7.07 15.75
N LYS A 4 -44.35 -7.58 14.97
CA LYS A 4 -44.12 -8.01 13.59
C LYS A 4 -43.80 -6.84 12.67
N LYS A 5 -44.46 -5.66 12.85
CA LYS A 5 -44.10 -4.44 12.11
C LYS A 5 -42.72 -3.92 12.43
N ALA A 6 -42.33 -3.94 13.73
CA ALA A 6 -40.96 -3.54 14.14
C ALA A 6 -39.91 -4.47 13.52
N LEU A 7 -40.13 -5.79 13.53
CA LEU A 7 -39.21 -6.77 12.92
C LEU A 7 -39.04 -6.54 11.40
N LEU A 8 -40.15 -6.25 10.68
CA LEU A 8 -40.12 -5.93 9.26
C LEU A 8 -39.34 -4.65 8.97
N ILE A 9 -39.51 -3.61 9.81
CA ILE A 9 -38.75 -2.35 9.67
C ILE A 9 -37.25 -2.61 9.89
N ILE A 10 -36.86 -3.36 10.93
CA ILE A 10 -35.47 -3.71 11.20
C ILE A 10 -34.89 -4.50 10.01
N PHE A 11 -35.62 -5.49 9.50
CA PHE A 11 -35.17 -6.26 8.33
C PHE A 11 -34.99 -5.38 7.08
N ALA A 12 -35.92 -4.46 6.81
CA ALA A 12 -35.78 -3.52 5.71
C ALA A 12 -34.60 -2.59 5.86
N LEU A 13 -34.31 -2.09 7.08
CA LEU A 13 -33.15 -1.25 7.36
C LEU A 13 -31.85 -2.02 7.16
N LEU A 14 -31.80 -3.27 7.64
CA LEU A 14 -30.61 -4.14 7.43
C LEU A 14 -30.40 -4.42 5.95
N LEU A 15 -31.46 -4.69 5.18
CA LEU A 15 -31.36 -4.90 3.74
C LEU A 15 -30.84 -3.66 3.01
N VAL A 16 -31.35 -2.47 3.35
CA VAL A 16 -30.87 -1.19 2.78
C VAL A 16 -29.41 -0.96 3.13
N LEU A 17 -29.01 -1.20 4.38
CA LEU A 17 -27.62 -1.08 4.82
C LEU A 17 -26.70 -2.06 4.06
N THR A 18 -27.10 -3.32 3.95
CA THR A 18 -26.34 -4.34 3.19
C THR A 18 -26.19 -3.93 1.73
N LEU A 19 -27.25 -3.43 1.11
CA LEU A 19 -27.19 -2.96 -0.28
C LEU A 19 -26.28 -1.73 -0.42
N ALA A 20 -26.35 -0.78 0.50
CA ALA A 20 -25.49 0.39 0.51
C ALA A 20 -24.01 0.00 0.65
N VAL A 21 -23.70 -0.94 1.55
CA VAL A 21 -22.34 -1.49 1.71
C VAL A 21 -21.88 -2.23 0.45
N ALA A 22 -22.76 -3.02 -0.18
CA ALA A 22 -22.44 -3.73 -1.42
C ALA A 22 -22.14 -2.76 -2.58
N VAL A 23 -22.93 -1.71 -2.72
CA VAL A 23 -22.71 -0.64 -3.73
C VAL A 23 -21.38 0.06 -3.45
N TYR A 24 -21.12 0.47 -2.21
CA TYR A 24 -19.86 1.11 -1.82
C TYR A 24 -18.65 0.21 -2.10
N ALA A 25 -18.73 -1.08 -1.76
CA ALA A 25 -17.67 -2.05 -1.97
C ALA A 25 -17.43 -2.39 -3.45
N SER A 26 -18.42 -2.23 -4.32
CA SER A 26 -18.31 -2.46 -5.77
C SER A 26 -17.68 -1.29 -6.53
N ASP A 27 -17.66 -0.10 -5.91
CA ASP A 27 -17.10 1.14 -6.46
C ASP A 27 -15.65 1.29 -6.04
N TYR A 28 -14.72 0.76 -6.84
CA TYR A 28 -13.27 0.83 -6.61
C TYR A 28 -12.49 0.89 -7.93
N TYR A 29 -11.28 1.40 -7.88
CA TYR A 29 -10.34 1.47 -9.00
C TYR A 29 -9.79 0.09 -9.31
N ARG A 30 -9.98 -0.39 -10.53
CA ARG A 30 -9.55 -1.72 -10.97
C ARG A 30 -8.13 -1.69 -11.51
N ALA A 31 -7.42 -2.80 -11.37
CA ALA A 31 -6.12 -2.99 -11.99
C ALA A 31 -6.23 -2.96 -13.52
N GLU A 32 -5.32 -2.23 -14.16
CA GLU A 32 -5.19 -2.19 -15.63
C GLU A 32 -4.42 -3.41 -16.17
N ASP A 33 -4.45 -3.60 -17.48
CA ASP A 33 -3.84 -4.74 -18.17
C ASP A 33 -2.35 -4.95 -17.83
N ALA A 34 -1.60 -3.85 -17.66
CA ALA A 34 -0.19 -3.92 -17.27
C ALA A 34 0.01 -4.52 -15.87
N ALA A 35 -0.89 -4.20 -14.94
CA ALA A 35 -0.88 -4.77 -13.60
C ALA A 35 -1.28 -6.26 -13.61
N ILE A 36 -2.30 -6.60 -14.40
CA ILE A 36 -2.74 -7.98 -14.59
C ILE A 36 -1.62 -8.83 -15.21
N ALA A 37 -0.88 -8.28 -16.18
CA ALA A 37 0.28 -8.95 -16.77
C ALA A 37 1.41 -9.18 -15.74
N ALA A 38 1.64 -8.24 -14.85
CA ALA A 38 2.71 -8.33 -13.86
C ALA A 38 2.52 -9.48 -12.84
N VAL A 39 1.27 -9.89 -12.55
CA VAL A 39 0.99 -11.03 -11.65
C VAL A 39 1.21 -12.40 -12.31
N THR A 40 1.56 -12.45 -13.58
CA THR A 40 1.97 -13.71 -14.23
C THR A 40 3.44 -14.06 -13.98
N GLY A 41 4.19 -13.13 -13.35
CA GLY A 41 5.61 -13.30 -13.05
C GLY A 41 6.54 -13.06 -14.25
N SER A 42 7.78 -13.47 -14.08
CA SER A 42 8.82 -13.44 -15.11
C SER A 42 9.75 -14.64 -14.96
N HIS A 43 10.70 -14.82 -15.88
CA HIS A 43 11.67 -15.93 -15.77
C HIS A 43 12.53 -15.89 -14.48
N SER A 44 12.75 -14.70 -13.91
CA SER A 44 13.58 -14.50 -12.71
C SER A 44 12.78 -14.24 -11.41
N VAL A 45 11.43 -14.15 -11.50
CA VAL A 45 10.57 -13.86 -10.35
C VAL A 45 9.39 -14.82 -10.37
N GLY A 46 9.29 -15.66 -9.34
CA GLY A 46 8.11 -16.48 -9.09
C GLY A 46 6.96 -15.61 -8.56
N VAL A 47 5.73 -15.91 -8.99
CA VAL A 47 4.54 -15.24 -8.43
C VAL A 47 3.54 -16.28 -7.95
N VAL A 48 3.19 -16.19 -6.67
CA VAL A 48 2.15 -17.03 -6.05
C VAL A 48 1.01 -16.13 -5.58
N ARG A 49 -0.21 -16.52 -5.91
CA ARG A 49 -1.42 -15.80 -5.52
C ARG A 49 -2.28 -16.68 -4.63
N THR A 50 -2.71 -16.11 -3.52
CA THR A 50 -3.74 -16.68 -2.64
C THR A 50 -4.95 -15.75 -2.59
N ASP A 51 -5.92 -16.05 -1.74
CA ASP A 51 -7.06 -15.15 -1.51
C ASP A 51 -6.66 -13.89 -0.75
N ASP A 52 -5.57 -13.92 0.02
CA ASP A 52 -5.18 -12.84 0.95
C ASP A 52 -3.95 -12.06 0.48
N VAL A 53 -3.04 -12.69 -0.28
CA VAL A 53 -1.79 -12.07 -0.72
C VAL A 53 -1.39 -12.46 -2.13
N THR A 54 -0.59 -11.61 -2.76
CA THR A 54 0.22 -11.95 -3.94
C THR A 54 1.69 -11.80 -3.57
N VAL A 55 2.45 -12.89 -3.68
CA VAL A 55 3.88 -12.94 -3.32
C VAL A 55 4.72 -12.96 -4.60
N PHE A 56 5.71 -12.09 -4.65
CA PHE A 56 6.71 -12.01 -5.71
C PHE A 56 8.05 -12.44 -5.12
N THR A 57 8.54 -13.60 -5.56
CA THR A 57 9.73 -14.24 -4.98
C THR A 57 10.86 -14.21 -5.99
N PRO A 58 11.95 -13.43 -5.75
CA PRO A 58 13.19 -13.54 -6.52
C PRO A 58 13.95 -14.82 -6.16
N GLU A 59 14.99 -15.13 -6.92
CA GLU A 59 15.79 -16.34 -6.69
C GLU A 59 16.58 -16.27 -5.37
N ASN A 60 17.14 -15.10 -5.05
CA ASN A 60 17.97 -14.89 -3.86
C ASN A 60 17.53 -13.59 -3.15
N PRO A 61 16.46 -13.61 -2.36
CA PRO A 61 15.97 -12.40 -1.69
C PRO A 61 16.99 -11.86 -0.67
N VAL A 62 17.31 -10.57 -0.75
CA VAL A 62 18.18 -9.86 0.20
C VAL A 62 17.39 -9.13 1.29
N ALA A 63 16.12 -8.83 1.03
CA ALA A 63 15.17 -8.23 1.97
C ALA A 63 13.74 -8.60 1.61
N GLY A 64 12.82 -8.39 2.56
CA GLY A 64 11.37 -8.53 2.38
C GLY A 64 10.65 -7.20 2.47
N MET A 65 9.62 -7.03 1.62
CA MET A 65 8.71 -5.87 1.61
C MET A 65 7.27 -6.34 1.71
N ILE A 66 6.57 -5.96 2.78
CA ILE A 66 5.12 -6.13 2.89
C ILE A 66 4.47 -4.84 2.39
N PHE A 67 3.50 -4.92 1.50
CA PHE A 67 2.90 -3.74 0.88
C PHE A 67 1.38 -3.68 1.03
N TYR A 68 0.88 -2.57 1.57
CA TYR A 68 -0.54 -2.27 1.76
C TYR A 68 -1.06 -1.37 0.63
N PRO A 69 -2.09 -1.82 -0.12
CA PRO A 69 -2.68 -1.07 -1.22
C PRO A 69 -3.43 0.17 -0.75
N GLY A 70 -3.60 1.14 -1.65
CA GLY A 70 -4.42 2.33 -1.42
C GLY A 70 -5.90 2.01 -1.23
N GLY A 71 -6.61 2.89 -0.54
CA GLY A 71 -8.04 2.73 -0.29
C GLY A 71 -8.87 2.75 -1.57
N LYS A 72 -9.82 1.81 -1.70
CA LYS A 72 -10.66 1.62 -2.90
C LYS A 72 -9.85 1.34 -4.18
N VAL A 73 -8.65 0.77 -4.06
CA VAL A 73 -7.83 0.34 -5.19
C VAL A 73 -7.65 -1.18 -5.13
N GLU A 74 -7.87 -1.86 -6.24
CA GLU A 74 -7.58 -3.28 -6.37
C GLU A 74 -6.09 -3.54 -6.10
N HIS A 75 -5.78 -4.45 -5.17
CA HIS A 75 -4.39 -4.68 -4.74
C HIS A 75 -3.46 -5.01 -5.91
N THR A 76 -3.92 -5.78 -6.89
CA THR A 76 -3.14 -6.13 -8.10
C THR A 76 -2.66 -4.93 -8.91
N ALA A 77 -3.27 -3.75 -8.73
CA ALA A 77 -2.78 -2.51 -9.35
C ALA A 77 -1.33 -2.16 -8.96
N TYR A 78 -0.83 -2.67 -7.84
CA TYR A 78 0.54 -2.46 -7.37
C TYR A 78 1.51 -3.56 -7.81
N ALA A 79 1.04 -4.58 -8.53
CA ALA A 79 1.88 -5.67 -9.01
C ALA A 79 3.09 -5.21 -9.86
N PRO A 80 3.02 -4.19 -10.72
CA PRO A 80 4.19 -3.71 -11.45
C PRO A 80 5.30 -3.16 -10.55
N LEU A 81 4.95 -2.46 -9.46
CA LEU A 81 5.91 -1.98 -8.48
C LEU A 81 6.55 -3.16 -7.72
N MET A 82 5.73 -4.10 -7.27
CA MET A 82 6.21 -5.30 -6.56
C MET A 82 7.11 -6.16 -7.45
N LEU A 83 6.73 -6.37 -8.70
CA LEU A 83 7.54 -7.11 -9.68
C LEU A 83 8.86 -6.40 -9.98
N ALA A 84 8.84 -5.06 -10.03
CA ALA A 84 10.06 -4.28 -10.26
C ALA A 84 11.03 -4.38 -9.07
N LEU A 85 10.53 -4.32 -7.82
CA LEU A 85 11.34 -4.55 -6.62
C LEU A 85 11.86 -6.00 -6.55
N ALA A 86 11.03 -6.98 -6.92
CA ALA A 86 11.45 -8.37 -6.89
C ALA A 86 12.51 -8.70 -7.95
N ARG A 87 12.62 -7.95 -9.03
CA ARG A 87 13.73 -8.04 -10.00
C ARG A 87 15.05 -7.50 -9.47
N GLU A 88 15.00 -6.74 -8.38
CA GLU A 88 16.14 -6.21 -7.63
C GLU A 88 16.33 -6.99 -6.30
N ASP A 89 15.95 -8.27 -6.31
CA ASP A 89 16.13 -9.22 -5.21
C ASP A 89 15.36 -8.89 -3.91
N ILE A 90 14.27 -8.13 -3.99
CA ILE A 90 13.38 -7.88 -2.85
C ILE A 90 12.18 -8.83 -2.91
N LEU A 91 12.02 -9.70 -1.90
CA LEU A 91 10.81 -10.49 -1.74
C LEU A 91 9.64 -9.55 -1.42
N CYS A 92 8.59 -9.55 -2.25
CA CYS A 92 7.45 -8.65 -2.04
C CYS A 92 6.17 -9.42 -1.72
N VAL A 93 5.50 -9.04 -0.64
CA VAL A 93 4.19 -9.56 -0.25
C VAL A 93 3.16 -8.44 -0.36
N LEU A 94 2.38 -8.48 -1.43
CA LEU A 94 1.29 -7.54 -1.69
C LEU A 94 0.01 -8.06 -1.04
N VAL A 95 -0.46 -7.35 -0.02
CA VAL A 95 -1.63 -7.78 0.77
C VAL A 95 -2.94 -7.39 0.06
N ARG A 96 -3.94 -8.25 0.13
CA ARG A 96 -5.30 -7.95 -0.30
C ARG A 96 -6.13 -7.52 0.90
N MET A 97 -6.61 -6.28 0.88
CA MET A 97 -7.42 -5.74 1.96
C MET A 97 -8.91 -6.04 1.79
N PRO A 98 -9.64 -6.35 2.88
CA PRO A 98 -11.10 -6.50 2.84
C PRO A 98 -11.76 -5.26 2.23
N LEU A 99 -12.66 -5.44 1.28
CA LEU A 99 -13.34 -4.36 0.55
C LEU A 99 -12.38 -3.28 -0.05
N ASN A 100 -11.14 -3.62 -0.31
CA ASN A 100 -10.06 -2.71 -0.71
C ASN A 100 -9.82 -1.55 0.28
N LEU A 101 -9.96 -1.80 1.59
CA LEU A 101 -9.79 -0.81 2.66
C LEU A 101 -8.87 -1.36 3.76
N ALA A 102 -7.64 -0.87 3.82
CA ALA A 102 -6.63 -1.29 4.80
C ALA A 102 -7.05 -1.01 6.26
N VAL A 103 -7.94 -0.06 6.50
CA VAL A 103 -8.48 0.23 7.84
C VAL A 103 -9.33 -0.93 8.41
N LEU A 104 -9.78 -1.86 7.57
CA LEU A 104 -10.56 -3.04 8.00
C LEU A 104 -9.67 -4.22 8.41
N ASP A 105 -8.37 -4.15 8.12
CA ASP A 105 -7.39 -5.19 8.46
C ASP A 105 -5.99 -4.56 8.57
N MET A 106 -5.77 -3.78 9.62
CA MET A 106 -4.49 -3.10 9.84
C MET A 106 -3.38 -4.08 10.18
N ASP A 107 -3.74 -5.21 10.77
CA ASP A 107 -2.83 -6.26 11.23
C ASP A 107 -2.53 -7.32 10.16
N ALA A 108 -2.91 -7.06 8.90
CA ALA A 108 -2.71 -7.99 7.78
C ALA A 108 -1.25 -8.37 7.51
N ALA A 109 -0.27 -7.66 8.08
CA ALA A 109 1.15 -8.00 8.03
C ALA A 109 1.56 -9.05 9.07
N GLU A 110 0.71 -9.33 10.07
CA GLU A 110 1.01 -10.26 11.16
C GLU A 110 1.30 -11.66 10.63
N GLY A 111 2.37 -12.28 11.11
CA GLY A 111 2.76 -13.65 10.75
C GLY A 111 3.34 -13.82 9.33
N ILE A 112 3.36 -12.79 8.47
CA ILE A 112 3.88 -12.91 7.09
C ILE A 112 5.38 -13.26 7.10
N ARG A 113 6.17 -12.68 7.99
CA ARG A 113 7.60 -12.91 8.08
C ARG A 113 7.96 -14.37 8.37
N GLU A 114 7.13 -15.05 9.17
CA GLU A 114 7.33 -16.47 9.54
C GLU A 114 7.21 -17.42 8.34
N TRP A 115 6.59 -16.99 7.25
CA TRP A 115 6.54 -17.78 6.01
C TRP A 115 7.88 -17.81 5.27
N PHE A 116 8.80 -16.88 5.60
CA PHE A 116 10.07 -16.67 4.90
C PHE A 116 11.22 -16.53 5.90
N PRO A 117 11.54 -17.61 6.65
CA PRO A 117 12.51 -17.55 7.75
C PRO A 117 13.96 -17.25 7.30
N ASP A 118 14.25 -17.39 6.03
CA ASP A 118 15.57 -17.09 5.46
C ASP A 118 15.74 -15.60 5.10
N VAL A 119 14.68 -14.78 5.21
CA VAL A 119 14.73 -13.33 4.97
C VAL A 119 14.81 -12.61 6.32
N GLU A 120 15.96 -11.98 6.60
CA GLU A 120 16.22 -11.33 7.88
C GLU A 120 15.69 -9.90 7.92
N ASN A 121 15.93 -9.10 6.87
CA ASN A 121 15.65 -7.67 6.83
C ASN A 121 14.25 -7.43 6.23
N TRP A 122 13.34 -6.87 7.03
CA TRP A 122 11.97 -6.63 6.59
C TRP A 122 11.61 -5.16 6.61
N TYR A 123 10.90 -4.77 5.58
CA TYR A 123 10.32 -3.45 5.42
C TYR A 123 8.81 -3.57 5.25
N ILE A 124 8.07 -2.55 5.66
CA ILE A 124 6.67 -2.43 5.33
C ILE A 124 6.44 -1.12 4.57
N GLY A 125 5.48 -1.12 3.68
CA GLY A 125 5.13 0.12 2.98
C GLY A 125 3.70 0.09 2.52
N GLY A 126 3.25 1.20 1.97
CA GLY A 126 1.93 1.27 1.39
C GLY A 126 1.66 2.61 0.72
N HIS A 127 0.59 2.62 -0.04
CA HIS A 127 0.13 3.80 -0.77
C HIS A 127 -1.09 4.42 -0.08
N SER A 128 -1.12 5.75 0.05
CA SER A 128 -2.29 6.51 0.51
C SER A 128 -2.82 5.97 1.86
N LEU A 129 -4.09 5.54 1.94
CA LEU A 129 -4.67 4.91 3.12
C LEU A 129 -3.87 3.67 3.57
N GLY A 130 -3.41 2.85 2.63
CA GLY A 130 -2.57 1.69 2.94
C GLY A 130 -1.26 2.07 3.61
N GLY A 131 -0.59 3.13 3.15
CA GLY A 131 0.62 3.66 3.76
C GLY A 131 0.38 4.15 5.20
N SER A 132 -0.73 4.85 5.44
CA SER A 132 -1.09 5.29 6.80
C SER A 132 -1.39 4.11 7.74
N MET A 133 -2.01 3.03 7.25
CA MET A 133 -2.26 1.82 8.05
C MET A 133 -0.98 1.01 8.26
N ALA A 134 -0.12 0.90 7.24
CA ALA A 134 1.20 0.30 7.38
C ALA A 134 2.05 1.02 8.44
N ALA A 135 1.99 2.36 8.48
CA ALA A 135 2.66 3.15 9.52
C ALA A 135 2.11 2.88 10.92
N SER A 136 0.79 2.70 11.04
CA SER A 136 0.18 2.36 12.34
C SER A 136 0.63 1.00 12.83
N TRP A 137 0.66 -0.01 11.96
CA TRP A 137 1.18 -1.33 12.30
C TRP A 137 2.69 -1.29 12.63
N ALA A 138 3.48 -0.55 11.84
CA ALA A 138 4.92 -0.39 12.06
C ALA A 138 5.25 0.24 13.42
N ALA A 139 4.44 1.21 13.87
CA ALA A 139 4.64 1.84 15.18
C ALA A 139 4.54 0.84 16.35
N GLU A 140 3.65 -0.16 16.23
CA GLU A 140 3.43 -1.18 17.26
C GLU A 140 4.39 -2.36 17.10
N ASN A 141 4.99 -2.55 15.91
CA ASN A 141 5.82 -3.69 15.54
C ASN A 141 7.23 -3.31 15.08
N ALA A 142 7.74 -2.13 15.48
CA ALA A 142 9.01 -1.59 15.01
C ALA A 142 10.20 -2.57 15.17
N GLY A 143 10.25 -3.32 16.27
CA GLY A 143 11.30 -4.32 16.51
C GLY A 143 11.34 -5.51 15.53
N GLN A 144 10.40 -5.57 14.61
CA GLN A 144 10.32 -6.60 13.57
C GLN A 144 10.71 -6.08 12.17
N LEU A 145 11.01 -4.79 12.05
CA LEU A 145 11.25 -4.09 10.79
C LEU A 145 12.53 -3.29 10.81
N GLU A 146 13.16 -3.16 9.65
CA GLU A 146 14.24 -2.22 9.39
C GLU A 146 13.70 -0.84 8.99
N GLY A 147 12.57 -0.80 8.26
CA GLY A 147 12.05 0.48 7.81
C GLY A 147 10.61 0.48 7.27
N LEU A 148 10.16 1.69 6.96
CA LEU A 148 8.82 2.00 6.47
C LEU A 148 8.87 2.85 5.20
N VAL A 149 8.06 2.50 4.21
CA VAL A 149 7.89 3.26 2.95
C VAL A 149 6.49 3.84 2.84
N LEU A 150 6.38 5.16 2.81
CA LEU A 150 5.14 5.90 2.66
C LEU A 150 5.04 6.46 1.25
N LEU A 151 4.16 5.90 0.41
CA LEU A 151 3.89 6.41 -0.93
C LEU A 151 2.61 7.27 -0.91
N ALA A 152 2.76 8.58 -1.12
CA ALA A 152 1.66 9.56 -1.04
C ALA A 152 0.81 9.38 0.23
N ALA A 153 1.47 9.18 1.36
CA ALA A 153 0.86 8.86 2.66
C ALA A 153 1.54 9.64 3.79
N TYR A 154 0.90 9.66 4.95
CA TYR A 154 1.46 10.21 6.20
C TYR A 154 1.11 9.31 7.38
N SER A 155 1.94 9.31 8.42
CA SER A 155 1.71 8.55 9.65
C SER A 155 0.93 9.37 10.67
N THR A 156 -0.21 8.87 11.13
CA THR A 156 -0.90 9.42 12.31
C THR A 156 -0.38 8.83 13.62
N ALA A 157 0.33 7.70 13.55
CA ALA A 157 1.05 7.13 14.69
C ALA A 157 2.41 7.82 14.87
N ASP A 158 2.88 7.90 16.09
CA ASP A 158 4.18 8.43 16.45
C ASP A 158 5.27 7.38 16.16
N LEU A 159 6.20 7.72 15.28
CA LEU A 159 7.33 6.89 14.86
C LEU A 159 8.68 7.46 15.32
N THR A 160 8.68 8.56 16.05
CA THR A 160 9.90 9.33 16.37
C THR A 160 10.96 8.51 17.09
N GLU A 161 10.55 7.58 17.95
CA GLU A 161 11.44 6.79 18.80
C GLU A 161 11.48 5.29 18.38
N THR A 162 10.96 4.95 17.20
CA THR A 162 10.87 3.55 16.75
C THR A 162 12.20 2.98 16.26
N GLY A 163 13.14 3.84 15.87
CA GLY A 163 14.40 3.44 15.24
C GLY A 163 14.26 2.97 13.78
N LEU A 164 13.06 3.08 13.20
CA LEU A 164 12.83 2.69 11.81
C LEU A 164 13.44 3.69 10.83
N ASP A 165 14.02 3.17 9.75
CA ASP A 165 14.34 3.97 8.58
C ASP A 165 13.08 4.30 7.80
N VAL A 166 12.70 5.58 7.71
CA VAL A 166 11.46 6.01 7.07
C VAL A 166 11.74 6.74 5.76
N LEU A 167 11.12 6.28 4.67
CA LEU A 167 11.10 6.93 3.37
C LEU A 167 9.70 7.42 3.04
N SER A 168 9.54 8.73 2.81
CA SER A 168 8.29 9.35 2.35
C SER A 168 8.46 9.81 0.90
N VAL A 169 7.61 9.31 0.00
CA VAL A 169 7.65 9.62 -1.44
C VAL A 169 6.29 10.13 -1.90
N TYR A 170 6.25 11.26 -2.60
CA TYR A 170 5.03 11.76 -3.23
C TYR A 170 5.32 12.54 -4.52
N GLY A 171 4.31 12.73 -5.35
CA GLY A 171 4.42 13.52 -6.58
C GLY A 171 4.11 15.01 -6.33
N ASP A 172 4.78 15.93 -7.02
CA ASP A 172 4.50 17.37 -6.93
C ASP A 172 3.15 17.76 -7.57
N ARG A 173 2.55 16.83 -8.32
CA ARG A 173 1.22 16.97 -8.93
C ARG A 173 0.12 16.25 -8.14
N ASP A 174 0.44 15.60 -7.03
CA ASP A 174 -0.55 14.97 -6.17
C ASP A 174 -1.56 16.00 -5.63
N ARG A 175 -2.85 15.76 -5.87
CA ARG A 175 -3.97 16.58 -5.40
C ARG A 175 -4.93 15.81 -4.50
N VAL A 176 -4.64 14.54 -4.24
CA VAL A 176 -5.43 13.64 -3.37
C VAL A 176 -4.91 13.70 -1.94
N MET A 177 -3.60 13.57 -1.75
CA MET A 177 -2.97 13.71 -0.44
C MET A 177 -3.18 15.13 0.10
N ASN A 178 -3.70 15.24 1.32
CA ASN A 178 -3.93 16.54 1.94
C ASN A 178 -2.59 17.15 2.43
N PRO A 179 -2.11 18.25 1.82
CA PRO A 179 -0.79 18.80 2.13
C PRO A 179 -0.69 19.38 3.55
N GLN A 180 -1.79 19.90 4.12
CA GLN A 180 -1.80 20.42 5.48
C GLN A 180 -1.69 19.28 6.50
N LYS A 181 -2.36 18.15 6.25
CA LYS A 181 -2.22 16.97 7.08
C LYS A 181 -0.82 16.36 6.93
N TYR A 182 -0.31 16.25 5.71
CA TYR A 182 1.05 15.79 5.46
C TYR A 182 2.06 16.60 6.27
N ALA A 183 2.06 17.94 6.13
CA ALA A 183 2.96 18.81 6.86
C ALA A 183 2.79 18.72 8.39
N LYS A 184 1.54 18.58 8.87
CA LYS A 184 1.26 18.37 10.29
C LYS A 184 1.89 17.10 10.84
N TYR A 185 1.77 16.00 10.09
CA TYR A 185 2.18 14.66 10.53
C TYR A 185 3.64 14.31 10.23
N LEU A 186 4.40 15.20 9.57
CA LEU A 186 5.86 15.06 9.48
C LEU A 186 6.51 14.98 10.87
N ALA A 187 5.95 15.68 11.87
CA ALA A 187 6.42 15.61 13.26
C ALA A 187 6.30 14.23 13.91
N ASN A 188 5.54 13.30 13.31
CA ASN A 188 5.42 11.92 13.79
C ASN A 188 6.50 11.00 13.21
N LEU A 189 7.32 11.47 12.25
CA LEU A 189 8.38 10.68 11.66
C LEU A 189 9.71 10.87 12.43
N PRO A 190 10.62 9.88 12.41
CA PRO A 190 11.97 10.06 12.94
C PRO A 190 12.67 11.26 12.28
N GLU A 191 13.53 11.93 13.03
CA GLU A 191 14.29 13.10 12.50
C GLU A 191 15.15 12.73 11.28
N SER A 192 15.59 11.46 11.22
CA SER A 192 16.38 10.87 10.12
C SER A 192 15.55 10.49 8.89
N HIS A 193 14.21 10.67 8.89
CA HIS A 193 13.40 10.28 7.74
C HIS A 193 13.87 10.94 6.44
N ARG A 194 13.70 10.23 5.33
CA ARG A 194 14.02 10.74 4.00
C ARG A 194 12.75 11.11 3.28
N GLU A 195 12.77 12.25 2.60
CA GLU A 195 11.67 12.71 1.75
C GLU A 195 12.10 12.77 0.30
N LEU A 196 11.30 12.24 -0.61
CA LEU A 196 11.47 12.36 -2.05
C LEU A 196 10.21 12.93 -2.69
N VAL A 197 10.33 14.07 -3.34
CA VAL A 197 9.27 14.65 -4.18
C VAL A 197 9.54 14.31 -5.63
N ILE A 198 8.65 13.54 -6.26
CA ILE A 198 8.77 13.16 -7.67
C ILE A 198 8.21 14.29 -8.53
N SER A 199 9.11 14.97 -9.27
CA SER A 199 8.70 16.03 -10.19
C SER A 199 7.87 15.49 -11.35
N GLY A 200 6.70 16.07 -11.55
CA GLY A 200 5.73 15.64 -12.57
C GLY A 200 4.90 14.41 -12.20
N GLY A 201 5.17 13.77 -11.06
CA GLY A 201 4.41 12.65 -10.56
C GLY A 201 3.12 13.05 -9.87
N ASN A 202 2.16 12.13 -9.76
CA ASN A 202 0.90 12.33 -9.06
C ASN A 202 0.54 11.17 -8.12
N HIS A 203 -0.63 11.22 -7.50
CA HIS A 203 -1.11 10.21 -6.56
C HIS A 203 -1.34 8.85 -7.24
N ALA A 204 -2.09 8.86 -8.32
CA ALA A 204 -2.55 7.64 -8.99
C ALA A 204 -1.42 6.80 -9.59
N LEU A 205 -0.31 7.42 -10.01
CA LEU A 205 0.80 6.73 -10.68
C LEU A 205 1.66 5.86 -9.76
N PHE A 206 1.38 5.81 -8.44
CA PHE A 206 1.97 4.78 -7.56
C PHE A 206 1.35 3.39 -7.76
N GLY A 207 0.20 3.30 -8.47
CA GLY A 207 -0.42 2.06 -8.91
C GLY A 207 -0.79 2.09 -10.39
N ASN A 208 -1.20 0.96 -10.95
CA ASN A 208 -1.69 0.83 -12.32
C ASN A 208 -3.20 0.60 -12.32
N TYR A 209 -3.97 1.65 -12.02
CA TYR A 209 -5.44 1.62 -11.94
C TYR A 209 -6.10 2.78 -12.70
N GLY A 210 -5.32 3.47 -13.53
CA GLY A 210 -5.80 4.62 -14.30
C GLY A 210 -5.92 5.92 -13.49
N PRO A 211 -6.52 6.96 -14.08
CA PRO A 211 -6.68 8.25 -13.44
C PRO A 211 -7.58 8.16 -12.19
N GLN A 212 -7.20 8.88 -11.14
CA GLN A 212 -8.01 9.01 -9.93
C GLN A 212 -8.76 10.34 -9.92
N GLU A 213 -10.04 10.31 -9.55
CA GLU A 213 -10.85 11.52 -9.41
C GLU A 213 -10.23 12.50 -8.40
N GLY A 214 -10.12 13.75 -8.80
CA GLY A 214 -9.55 14.83 -7.98
C GLY A 214 -8.03 14.89 -7.96
N ASP A 215 -7.32 13.95 -8.60
CA ASP A 215 -5.86 14.00 -8.69
C ASP A 215 -5.38 15.02 -9.74
N GLY A 216 -4.10 15.43 -9.60
CA GLY A 216 -3.45 16.32 -10.56
C GLY A 216 -3.00 15.58 -11.82
N GLU A 217 -2.92 16.30 -12.92
CA GLU A 217 -2.38 15.75 -14.17
C GLU A 217 -0.87 15.57 -14.07
N ALA A 218 -0.42 14.32 -14.20
CA ALA A 218 1.00 13.98 -14.22
C ALA A 218 1.66 14.42 -15.54
N THR A 219 2.95 14.76 -15.49
CA THR A 219 3.76 15.08 -16.66
C THR A 219 4.80 14.00 -16.97
N ILE A 220 4.84 12.95 -16.17
CA ILE A 220 5.62 11.73 -16.38
C ILE A 220 4.70 10.53 -16.50
N THR A 221 5.23 9.42 -16.98
CA THR A 221 4.50 8.16 -17.09
C THR A 221 4.52 7.37 -15.78
N GLY A 222 3.55 6.44 -15.59
CA GLY A 222 3.54 5.52 -14.44
C GLY A 222 4.82 4.65 -14.38
N ARG A 223 5.39 4.29 -15.54
CA ARG A 223 6.67 3.56 -15.57
C ARG A 223 7.82 4.41 -15.01
N GLU A 224 7.89 5.69 -15.33
CA GLU A 224 8.92 6.60 -14.83
C GLU A 224 8.74 6.79 -13.31
N GLN A 225 7.52 7.03 -12.84
CA GLN A 225 7.25 7.15 -11.40
C GLN A 225 7.61 5.85 -10.66
N THR A 226 7.23 4.68 -11.18
CA THR A 226 7.62 3.37 -10.62
C THR A 226 9.13 3.22 -10.54
N ALA A 227 9.87 3.55 -11.62
CA ALA A 227 11.33 3.43 -11.64
C ALA A 227 12.02 4.34 -10.61
N ILE A 228 11.53 5.57 -10.44
CA ILE A 228 12.03 6.51 -9.41
C ILE A 228 11.74 5.96 -8.01
N THR A 229 10.52 5.45 -7.79
CA THR A 229 10.08 4.89 -6.51
C THR A 229 10.92 3.65 -6.13
N VAL A 230 11.14 2.72 -7.08
CA VAL A 230 11.98 1.54 -6.88
C VAL A 230 13.39 1.94 -6.46
N ARG A 231 14.00 2.89 -7.17
CA ARG A 231 15.35 3.36 -6.84
C ARG A 231 15.43 3.93 -5.42
N ALA A 232 14.45 4.76 -5.03
CA ALA A 232 14.42 5.34 -3.69
C ALA A 232 14.27 4.28 -2.60
N ILE A 233 13.47 3.24 -2.84
CA ILE A 233 13.32 2.10 -1.93
C ILE A 233 14.62 1.30 -1.82
N LEU A 234 15.32 1.04 -2.94
CA LEU A 234 16.60 0.36 -2.93
C LEU A 234 17.69 1.17 -2.22
N ASP A 235 17.69 2.50 -2.39
CA ASP A 235 18.60 3.40 -1.68
C ASP A 235 18.32 3.41 -0.15
N LEU A 236 17.07 3.15 0.27
CA LEU A 236 16.73 2.96 1.69
C LEU A 236 17.26 1.61 2.20
N ILE A 237 17.03 0.53 1.45
CA ILE A 237 17.39 -0.84 1.85
C ILE A 237 18.91 -1.03 1.93
N ASN A 238 19.67 -0.32 1.10
CA ASN A 238 21.13 -0.43 1.01
C ASN A 238 21.90 0.59 1.87
N SER A 239 21.24 1.32 2.75
CA SER A 239 21.85 2.41 3.54
C SER A 239 22.48 2.01 4.88
#